data_649c36e2f62ffc846915bb68202b284e
#
_entry.id   649c36e2f62ffc846915bb68202b284e
#
_cell.length_a   1.000
_cell.length_b   1.000
_cell.length_c   1.000
_cell.angle_alpha   90.00
_cell.angle_beta   90.00
_cell.angle_gamma   90.00
#
_symmetry.space_group_name_H-M   'P 1'
#
loop_
_entity.id
_entity.type
_entity.pdbx_description
1 polymer ?
#
loop_
_entity_poly.entity_id
_entity_poly.type
_entity_poly.pdbx_seq_one_letter_code
_entity_poly.pdbx_strand_id
1 'polypeptide(L)'
;MHRRDRRIALSVSAALLAAPLLTACGSDAHPGAAAVVGGERIEVSTLQAQVKDVRAAQAASPQAAQLLGTSGDLNRRKLNGLIFDRVVNKVAADNGVTATRAELQQTREAFVRQSGGEDQLAAVLLQEQGVAPDQIDDVVRRNVLMNKIATKLGITETPDGQKKLTDVFTAASKSLDIDVNPRFGAWDDAQVQLDGGYDGGPWLRQVSQDPGAAQAGA
;
A
#
# COMPACT_ATOMS: atom_id res chain seq x y z
N MET A 1 -32.23 73.48 -45.97
CA MET A 1 -31.55 74.42 -45.05
C MET A 1 -31.18 73.74 -43.79
N HIS A 2 -29.91 73.90 -43.40
CA HIS A 2 -29.28 73.56 -42.05
C HIS A 2 -29.35 72.09 -41.60
N ARG A 3 -28.37 71.29 -41.88
CA ARG A 3 -27.06 71.07 -41.28
C ARG A 3 -27.05 71.10 -39.70
N ARG A 4 -26.81 69.95 -39.11
CA ARG A 4 -25.91 69.89 -37.93
C ARG A 4 -25.36 68.48 -37.74
N ASP A 5 -24.09 68.38 -38.04
CA ASP A 5 -23.23 67.23 -37.70
C ASP A 5 -23.15 67.07 -36.19
N ARG A 6 -23.37 65.86 -35.68
CA ARG A 6 -22.96 65.49 -34.34
C ARG A 6 -22.03 64.30 -34.44
N ARG A 7 -20.76 64.60 -34.34
CA ARG A 7 -19.70 63.60 -34.15
C ARG A 7 -19.87 63.02 -32.77
N ILE A 8 -20.18 61.74 -32.69
CA ILE A 8 -20.15 60.97 -31.46
C ILE A 8 -18.77 60.29 -31.43
N ALA A 9 -17.96 60.77 -30.48
CA ALA A 9 -16.67 60.15 -30.17
C ALA A 9 -16.94 58.83 -29.44
N LEU A 10 -16.53 57.71 -30.05
CA LEU A 10 -16.48 56.41 -29.38
C LEU A 10 -15.21 56.36 -28.51
N SER A 11 -15.38 56.51 -27.21
CA SER A 11 -14.34 56.16 -26.23
C SER A 11 -14.33 54.65 -26.02
N VAL A 12 -13.30 54.03 -26.60
CA VAL A 12 -12.98 52.61 -26.36
C VAL A 12 -12.30 52.51 -25.02
N SER A 13 -13.06 52.09 -24.00
CA SER A 13 -12.51 51.72 -22.71
C SER A 13 -11.96 50.30 -22.79
N ALA A 14 -10.63 50.18 -22.90
CA ALA A 14 -9.92 48.93 -22.75
C ALA A 14 -9.94 48.49 -21.30
N ALA A 15 -10.87 47.60 -20.92
CA ALA A 15 -10.86 46.91 -19.65
C ALA A 15 -9.78 45.82 -19.72
N LEU A 16 -8.62 46.08 -19.13
CA LEU A 16 -7.62 45.05 -18.83
C LEU A 16 -8.22 44.11 -17.77
N LEU A 17 -8.65 42.92 -18.20
CA LEU A 17 -8.92 41.79 -17.35
C LEU A 17 -7.57 41.27 -16.82
N ALA A 18 -7.17 41.75 -15.64
CA ALA A 18 -6.13 41.13 -14.85
C ALA A 18 -6.70 39.80 -14.30
N ALA A 19 -6.48 38.71 -15.02
CA ALA A 19 -6.69 37.36 -14.49
C ALA A 19 -5.65 37.14 -13.38
N PRO A 20 -6.02 36.88 -12.12
CA PRO A 20 -5.06 36.41 -11.14
C PRO A 20 -4.61 35.02 -11.59
N LEU A 21 -3.37 34.91 -12.04
CA LEU A 21 -2.66 33.65 -12.10
C LEU A 21 -2.49 33.15 -10.67
N LEU A 22 -3.46 32.41 -10.19
CA LEU A 22 -3.29 31.53 -9.05
C LEU A 22 -2.29 30.47 -9.48
N THR A 23 -1.00 30.79 -9.38
CA THR A 23 0.04 29.76 -9.31
C THR A 23 -0.26 29.00 -8.03
N ALA A 24 -1.07 27.94 -8.15
CA ALA A 24 -1.11 26.88 -7.15
C ALA A 24 0.32 26.36 -7.06
N CYS A 25 1.08 26.83 -6.07
CA CYS A 25 2.26 26.11 -5.62
C CYS A 25 1.80 24.72 -5.24
N GLY A 26 2.11 23.76 -6.12
CA GLY A 26 1.78 22.36 -5.90
C GLY A 26 2.60 21.81 -4.74
N SER A 27 2.03 21.87 -3.57
CA SER A 27 2.06 20.76 -2.64
C SER A 27 0.63 20.25 -2.70
N ASP A 28 0.42 19.14 -3.37
CA ASP A 28 -0.89 18.51 -3.42
C ASP A 28 -1.31 18.22 -1.98
N ALA A 29 -2.01 19.19 -1.41
CA ALA A 29 -2.64 19.00 -0.13
C ALA A 29 -3.70 17.91 -0.35
N HIS A 30 -3.43 16.70 0.11
CA HIS A 30 -4.40 15.61 0.11
C HIS A 30 -5.22 15.66 1.41
N PRO A 31 -6.16 16.62 1.56
CA PRO A 31 -6.93 16.73 2.80
C PRO A 31 -7.71 15.43 3.01
N GLY A 32 -7.42 14.74 4.12
CA GLY A 32 -8.05 13.48 4.45
C GLY A 32 -7.41 12.22 3.85
N ALA A 33 -6.49 12.31 2.90
CA ALA A 33 -5.76 11.16 2.39
C ALA A 33 -4.49 10.87 3.21
N ALA A 34 -4.23 9.59 3.44
CA ALA A 34 -2.97 9.07 3.97
C ALA A 34 -1.95 8.86 2.84
N ALA A 35 -2.41 8.47 1.67
CA ALA A 35 -1.64 8.38 0.43
C ALA A 35 -2.56 8.45 -0.79
N VAL A 36 -1.99 8.77 -1.95
CA VAL A 36 -2.60 8.60 -3.28
C VAL A 36 -1.73 7.63 -4.06
N VAL A 37 -2.33 6.61 -4.65
CA VAL A 37 -1.64 5.52 -5.35
C VAL A 37 -2.33 5.27 -6.68
N GLY A 38 -1.68 5.56 -7.79
CA GLY A 38 -2.28 5.44 -9.12
C GLY A 38 -3.52 6.31 -9.29
N GLY A 39 -3.56 7.49 -8.66
CA GLY A 39 -4.71 8.39 -8.64
C GLY A 39 -5.83 7.99 -7.66
N GLU A 40 -5.75 6.83 -7.01
CA GLU A 40 -6.72 6.37 -6.00
C GLU A 40 -6.26 6.73 -4.59
N ARG A 41 -7.18 7.30 -3.80
CA ARG A 41 -6.89 7.72 -2.43
C ARG A 41 -6.96 6.55 -1.45
N ILE A 42 -6.00 6.52 -0.52
CA ILE A 42 -6.09 5.77 0.73
C ILE A 42 -6.47 6.79 1.80
N GLU A 43 -7.71 6.75 2.25
CA GLU A 43 -8.22 7.71 3.22
C GLU A 43 -7.59 7.48 4.62
N VAL A 44 -7.35 8.56 5.33
CA VAL A 44 -6.91 8.48 6.74
C VAL A 44 -7.90 7.70 7.59
N SER A 45 -9.20 7.85 7.33
CA SER A 45 -10.25 7.12 8.03
C SER A 45 -10.12 5.61 7.84
N THR A 46 -9.83 5.15 6.62
CA THR A 46 -9.58 3.73 6.32
C THR A 46 -8.35 3.21 7.07
N LEU A 47 -7.25 3.96 7.04
CA LEU A 47 -6.05 3.63 7.80
C LEU A 47 -6.34 3.52 9.30
N GLN A 48 -7.05 4.52 9.86
CA GLN A 48 -7.37 4.55 11.28
C GLN A 48 -8.34 3.42 11.71
N ALA A 49 -9.27 3.03 10.84
CA ALA A 49 -10.13 1.87 11.08
C ALA A 49 -9.30 0.60 11.24
N GLN A 50 -8.41 0.31 10.28
CA GLN A 50 -7.54 -0.87 10.35
C GLN A 50 -6.62 -0.87 11.57
N VAL A 51 -6.06 0.29 11.93
CA VAL A 51 -5.23 0.44 13.14
C VAL A 51 -6.05 0.19 14.40
N LYS A 52 -7.30 0.68 14.44
CA LYS A 52 -8.21 0.45 15.58
C LYS A 52 -8.51 -1.03 15.75
N ASP A 53 -8.77 -1.76 14.67
CA ASP A 53 -9.07 -3.19 14.71
C ASP A 53 -7.87 -3.98 15.24
N VAL A 54 -6.65 -3.66 14.78
CA VAL A 54 -5.42 -4.26 15.32
C VAL A 54 -5.26 -3.96 16.82
N ARG A 55 -5.43 -2.71 17.24
CA ARG A 55 -5.32 -2.34 18.67
C ARG A 55 -6.37 -3.03 19.53
N ALA A 56 -7.58 -3.18 19.03
CA ALA A 56 -8.63 -3.92 19.73
C ALA A 56 -8.26 -5.40 19.89
N ALA A 57 -7.76 -6.04 18.83
CA ALA A 57 -7.28 -7.41 18.89
C ALA A 57 -6.07 -7.57 19.84
N GLN A 58 -5.11 -6.62 19.80
CA GLN A 58 -3.97 -6.60 20.74
C GLN A 58 -4.41 -6.47 22.18
N ALA A 59 -5.37 -5.59 22.48
CA ALA A 59 -5.90 -5.41 23.83
C ALA A 59 -6.65 -6.65 24.36
N ALA A 60 -7.27 -7.42 23.48
CA ALA A 60 -7.95 -8.66 23.82
C ALA A 60 -7.01 -9.88 23.94
N SER A 61 -5.74 -9.74 23.51
CA SER A 61 -4.76 -10.83 23.54
C SER A 61 -4.24 -11.09 24.96
N PRO A 62 -3.89 -12.34 25.30
CA PRO A 62 -3.15 -12.64 26.53
C PRO A 62 -1.81 -11.89 26.66
N GLN A 63 -1.20 -11.47 25.52
CA GLN A 63 0.04 -10.71 25.46
C GLN A 63 -0.19 -9.20 25.29
N ALA A 64 -1.35 -8.67 25.69
CA ALA A 64 -1.75 -7.28 25.46
C ALA A 64 -0.68 -6.25 25.86
N ALA A 65 -0.09 -6.39 27.05
CA ALA A 65 0.92 -5.45 27.54
C ALA A 65 2.16 -5.36 26.62
N GLN A 66 2.64 -6.48 26.09
CA GLN A 66 3.77 -6.54 25.19
C GLN A 66 3.40 -5.96 23.81
N LEU A 67 2.27 -6.37 23.25
CA LEU A 67 1.82 -5.97 21.93
C LEU A 67 1.54 -4.46 21.85
N LEU A 68 0.89 -3.89 22.85
CA LEU A 68 0.61 -2.46 22.91
C LEU A 68 1.88 -1.63 23.10
N GLY A 69 2.86 -2.13 23.85
CA GLY A 69 4.15 -1.46 24.05
C GLY A 69 4.99 -1.34 22.77
N THR A 70 4.81 -2.22 21.80
CA THR A 70 5.57 -2.24 20.52
C THR A 70 4.82 -1.60 19.33
N SER A 71 3.65 -0.99 19.57
CA SER A 71 2.78 -0.50 18.49
C SER A 71 3.01 0.96 18.07
N GLY A 72 4.15 1.56 18.43
CA GLY A 72 4.43 2.97 18.17
C GLY A 72 4.34 3.39 16.70
N ASP A 73 4.72 2.54 15.79
CA ASP A 73 4.74 2.79 14.33
C ASP A 73 3.63 2.03 13.56
N LEU A 74 2.60 1.54 14.28
CA LEU A 74 1.52 0.75 13.69
C LEU A 74 0.82 1.46 12.50
N ASN A 75 0.60 2.78 12.60
CA ASN A 75 0.01 3.56 11.50
C ASN A 75 0.85 3.45 10.23
N ARG A 76 2.17 3.57 10.36
CA ARG A 76 3.09 3.51 9.21
C ARG A 76 3.13 2.12 8.61
N ARG A 77 3.25 1.09 9.45
CA ARG A 77 3.21 -0.31 8.99
C ARG A 77 1.92 -0.64 8.25
N LYS A 78 0.77 -0.20 8.78
CA LYS A 78 -0.52 -0.40 8.11
C LYS A 78 -0.60 0.35 6.79
N LEU A 79 -0.19 1.62 6.75
CA LEU A 79 -0.16 2.38 5.51
C LEU A 79 0.77 1.75 4.48
N ASN A 80 1.97 1.31 4.89
CA ASN A 80 2.90 0.58 4.03
C ASN A 80 2.23 -0.67 3.43
N GLY A 81 1.52 -1.46 4.23
CA GLY A 81 0.78 -2.63 3.76
C GLY A 81 -0.30 -2.28 2.74
N LEU A 82 -1.10 -1.23 3.00
CA LEU A 82 -2.14 -0.76 2.08
C LEU A 82 -1.58 -0.30 0.73
N ILE A 83 -0.47 0.44 0.75
CA ILE A 83 0.21 0.87 -0.48
C ILE A 83 0.78 -0.35 -1.21
N PHE A 84 1.47 -1.23 -0.50
CA PHE A 84 2.05 -2.44 -1.07
C PHE A 84 0.99 -3.33 -1.73
N ASP A 85 -0.21 -3.48 -1.14
CA ASP A 85 -1.32 -4.21 -1.76
C ASP A 85 -1.75 -3.60 -3.10
N ARG A 86 -1.68 -2.26 -3.25
CA ARG A 86 -1.93 -1.60 -4.54
C ARG A 86 -0.85 -1.95 -5.56
N VAL A 87 0.41 -1.96 -5.16
CA VAL A 87 1.53 -2.37 -6.04
C VAL A 87 1.37 -3.83 -6.47
N VAL A 88 1.05 -4.75 -5.54
CA VAL A 88 0.79 -6.17 -5.85
C VAL A 88 -0.37 -6.31 -6.85
N ASN A 89 -1.47 -5.58 -6.62
CA ASN A 89 -2.62 -5.62 -7.54
C ASN A 89 -2.25 -5.06 -8.93
N LYS A 90 -1.41 -4.02 -9.02
CA LYS A 90 -0.91 -3.49 -10.29
C LYS A 90 -0.09 -4.54 -11.04
N VAL A 91 0.89 -5.17 -10.37
CA VAL A 91 1.70 -6.23 -10.98
C VAL A 91 0.83 -7.41 -11.42
N ALA A 92 -0.15 -7.80 -10.61
CA ALA A 92 -1.09 -8.87 -10.96
C ALA A 92 -1.90 -8.51 -12.21
N ALA A 93 -2.46 -7.31 -12.26
CA ALA A 93 -3.25 -6.83 -13.41
C ALA A 93 -2.41 -6.76 -14.68
N ASP A 94 -1.20 -6.20 -14.62
CA ASP A 94 -0.29 -6.09 -15.76
C ASP A 94 0.11 -7.46 -16.36
N ASN A 95 0.07 -8.50 -15.53
CA ASN A 95 0.43 -9.87 -15.93
C ASN A 95 -0.79 -10.78 -16.13
N GLY A 96 -2.02 -10.26 -16.06
CA GLY A 96 -3.24 -11.04 -16.19
C GLY A 96 -3.41 -12.09 -15.08
N VAL A 97 -2.90 -11.82 -13.88
CA VAL A 97 -3.00 -12.68 -12.70
C VAL A 97 -4.19 -12.26 -11.86
N THR A 98 -5.01 -13.23 -11.47
CA THR A 98 -6.16 -13.02 -10.57
C THR A 98 -6.18 -14.11 -9.50
N ALA A 99 -6.72 -13.79 -8.32
CA ALA A 99 -6.98 -14.76 -7.27
C ALA A 99 -8.46 -15.20 -7.33
N THR A 100 -8.70 -16.49 -7.48
CA THR A 100 -10.05 -17.07 -7.45
C THR A 100 -10.48 -17.35 -6.01
N ARG A 101 -11.79 -17.44 -5.79
CA ARG A 101 -12.33 -17.79 -4.46
C ARG A 101 -11.81 -19.15 -3.97
N ALA A 102 -11.70 -20.13 -4.84
CA ALA A 102 -11.19 -21.46 -4.49
C ALA A 102 -9.72 -21.42 -4.04
N GLU A 103 -8.87 -20.65 -4.74
CA GLU A 103 -7.46 -20.47 -4.35
C GLU A 103 -7.34 -19.74 -3.00
N LEU A 104 -8.15 -18.72 -2.77
CA LEU A 104 -8.16 -18.02 -1.48
C LEU A 104 -8.56 -18.96 -0.34
N GLN A 105 -9.62 -19.73 -0.51
CA GLN A 105 -10.08 -20.71 0.49
C GLN A 105 -9.02 -21.77 0.74
N GLN A 106 -8.46 -22.37 -0.30
CA GLN A 106 -7.42 -23.40 -0.17
C GLN A 106 -6.17 -22.86 0.56
N THR A 107 -5.75 -21.64 0.22
CA THR A 107 -4.59 -21.01 0.88
C THR A 107 -4.87 -20.70 2.34
N ARG A 108 -6.07 -20.17 2.66
CA ARG A 108 -6.48 -19.94 4.03
C ARG A 108 -6.49 -21.22 4.85
N GLU A 109 -7.08 -22.30 4.35
CA GLU A 109 -7.08 -23.62 4.99
C GLU A 109 -5.66 -24.16 5.20
N ALA A 110 -4.76 -23.92 4.23
CA ALA A 110 -3.35 -24.31 4.38
C ALA A 110 -2.67 -23.54 5.53
N PHE A 111 -2.89 -22.21 5.60
CA PHE A 111 -2.37 -21.39 6.70
C PHE A 111 -2.89 -21.83 8.06
N VAL A 112 -4.20 -22.10 8.16
CA VAL A 112 -4.82 -22.60 9.39
C VAL A 112 -4.21 -23.93 9.84
N ARG A 113 -4.05 -24.89 8.91
CA ARG A 113 -3.42 -26.18 9.23
C ARG A 113 -1.96 -26.03 9.65
N GLN A 114 -1.21 -25.20 8.96
CA GLN A 114 0.22 -24.97 9.25
C GLN A 114 0.42 -24.28 10.60
N SER A 115 -0.48 -23.39 10.98
CA SER A 115 -0.42 -22.68 12.27
C SER A 115 -0.95 -23.50 13.44
N GLY A 116 -1.62 -24.61 13.21
CA GLY A 116 -2.22 -25.43 14.28
C GLY A 116 -3.65 -24.99 14.67
N GLY A 117 -4.33 -24.24 13.81
CA GLY A 117 -5.72 -23.81 14.00
C GLY A 117 -5.94 -22.34 13.72
N GLU A 118 -7.22 -21.94 13.62
CA GLU A 118 -7.64 -20.57 13.31
C GLU A 118 -7.15 -19.56 14.36
N ASP A 119 -7.35 -19.88 15.64
CA ASP A 119 -6.94 -19.00 16.75
C ASP A 119 -5.42 -18.80 16.79
N GLN A 120 -4.66 -19.86 16.49
CA GLN A 120 -3.21 -19.80 16.44
C GLN A 120 -2.72 -18.97 15.24
N LEU A 121 -3.36 -19.14 14.07
CA LEU A 121 -3.08 -18.30 12.90
C LEU A 121 -3.32 -16.82 13.23
N ALA A 122 -4.47 -16.50 13.83
CA ALA A 122 -4.79 -15.12 14.20
C ALA A 122 -3.79 -14.56 15.21
N ALA A 123 -3.40 -15.35 16.22
CA ALA A 123 -2.42 -14.94 17.23
C ALA A 123 -1.05 -14.65 16.63
N VAL A 124 -0.54 -15.52 15.75
CA VAL A 124 0.75 -15.36 15.07
C VAL A 124 0.74 -14.12 14.17
N LEU A 125 -0.28 -13.96 13.34
CA LEU A 125 -0.38 -12.81 12.43
C LEU A 125 -0.52 -11.48 13.18
N LEU A 126 -1.28 -11.49 14.28
CA LEU A 126 -1.40 -10.30 15.14
C LEU A 126 -0.06 -9.93 15.79
N GLN A 127 0.67 -10.93 16.28
CA GLN A 127 1.92 -10.76 17.01
C GLN A 127 3.07 -10.35 16.10
N GLU A 128 3.22 -11.01 14.96
CA GLU A 128 4.37 -10.82 14.07
C GLU A 128 4.15 -9.68 13.06
N GLN A 129 2.92 -9.52 12.56
CA GLN A 129 2.63 -8.62 11.44
C GLN A 129 1.65 -7.49 11.82
N GLY A 130 1.08 -7.50 13.01
CA GLY A 130 0.05 -6.54 13.40
C GLY A 130 -1.19 -6.65 12.50
N VAL A 131 -1.62 -7.86 12.19
CA VAL A 131 -2.81 -8.17 11.39
C VAL A 131 -3.92 -8.58 12.34
N ALA A 132 -5.05 -7.88 12.31
CA ALA A 132 -6.24 -8.25 13.05
C ALA A 132 -6.95 -9.44 12.39
N PRO A 133 -7.75 -10.23 13.14
CA PRO A 133 -8.42 -11.42 12.59
C PRO A 133 -9.27 -11.14 11.34
N ASP A 134 -9.94 -10.00 11.27
CA ASP A 134 -10.76 -9.55 10.13
C ASP A 134 -9.94 -9.12 8.90
N GLN A 135 -8.62 -8.96 9.05
CA GLN A 135 -7.68 -8.58 7.98
C GLN A 135 -6.90 -9.79 7.41
N ILE A 136 -7.15 -11.01 7.92
CA ILE A 136 -6.42 -12.22 7.49
C ILE A 136 -6.66 -12.52 6.01
N ASP A 137 -7.87 -12.28 5.50
CA ASP A 137 -8.20 -12.52 4.10
C ASP A 137 -7.41 -11.64 3.13
N ASP A 138 -7.03 -10.42 3.53
CA ASP A 138 -6.16 -9.55 2.73
C ASP A 138 -4.74 -10.15 2.64
N VAL A 139 -4.23 -10.71 3.74
CA VAL A 139 -2.93 -11.42 3.76
C VAL A 139 -2.96 -12.64 2.86
N VAL A 140 -4.03 -13.45 2.95
CA VAL A 140 -4.24 -14.63 2.10
C VAL A 140 -4.27 -14.23 0.63
N ARG A 141 -5.05 -13.19 0.28
CA ARG A 141 -5.16 -12.70 -1.09
C ARG A 141 -3.82 -12.24 -1.64
N ARG A 142 -3.08 -11.46 -0.88
CA ARG A 142 -1.74 -10.99 -1.24
C ARG A 142 -0.80 -12.18 -1.50
N ASN A 143 -0.80 -13.18 -0.62
CA ASN A 143 0.02 -14.38 -0.77
C ASN A 143 -0.32 -15.14 -2.08
N VAL A 144 -1.61 -15.37 -2.36
CA VAL A 144 -2.04 -16.02 -3.62
C VAL A 144 -1.56 -15.23 -4.83
N LEU A 145 -1.74 -13.90 -4.84
CA LEU A 145 -1.30 -13.07 -5.97
C LEU A 145 0.22 -13.13 -6.13
N MET A 146 0.99 -12.98 -5.05
CA MET A 146 2.45 -13.03 -5.07
C MET A 146 2.97 -14.36 -5.65
N ASN A 147 2.43 -15.49 -5.19
CA ASN A 147 2.81 -16.82 -5.69
C ASN A 147 2.48 -17.00 -7.19
N LYS A 148 1.31 -16.53 -7.60
CA LYS A 148 0.90 -16.60 -9.02
C LYS A 148 1.73 -15.66 -9.90
N ILE A 149 2.09 -14.47 -9.43
CA ILE A 149 3.00 -13.54 -10.12
C ILE A 149 4.36 -14.22 -10.29
N ALA A 150 4.93 -14.76 -9.22
CA ALA A 150 6.22 -15.44 -9.26
C ALA A 150 6.21 -16.59 -10.28
N THR A 151 5.18 -17.44 -10.26
CA THR A 151 5.00 -18.53 -11.22
C THR A 151 4.86 -18.01 -12.65
N LYS A 152 4.02 -17.01 -12.87
CA LYS A 152 3.76 -16.42 -14.20
C LYS A 152 5.02 -15.83 -14.82
N LEU A 153 5.86 -15.20 -14.02
CA LEU A 153 7.09 -14.56 -14.44
C LEU A 153 8.29 -15.53 -14.48
N GLY A 154 8.12 -16.79 -14.06
CA GLY A 154 9.20 -17.77 -13.98
C GLY A 154 10.29 -17.32 -12.99
N ILE A 155 9.87 -16.72 -11.87
CA ILE A 155 10.79 -16.29 -10.82
C ILE A 155 11.23 -17.51 -10.02
N THR A 156 12.53 -17.68 -9.89
CA THR A 156 13.18 -18.76 -9.14
C THR A 156 13.83 -18.20 -7.88
N GLU A 157 14.14 -19.05 -6.90
CA GLU A 157 14.83 -18.69 -5.66
C GLU A 157 16.34 -18.46 -5.85
N THR A 158 16.71 -17.85 -6.97
CA THR A 158 18.08 -17.48 -7.30
C THR A 158 18.25 -15.96 -7.16
N PRO A 159 19.49 -15.45 -7.02
CA PRO A 159 19.74 -14.02 -7.02
C PRO A 159 19.14 -13.29 -8.23
N ASP A 160 19.20 -13.90 -9.42
CA ASP A 160 18.63 -13.34 -10.65
C ASP A 160 17.09 -13.32 -10.59
N GLY A 161 16.47 -14.35 -10.03
CA GLY A 161 15.02 -14.41 -9.83
C GLY A 161 14.56 -13.35 -8.84
N GLN A 162 15.27 -13.18 -7.73
CA GLN A 162 14.98 -12.12 -6.75
C GLN A 162 15.15 -10.72 -7.35
N LYS A 163 16.23 -10.52 -8.13
CA LYS A 163 16.44 -9.26 -8.85
C LYS A 163 15.28 -8.98 -9.81
N LYS A 164 14.86 -9.98 -10.59
CA LYS A 164 13.72 -9.85 -11.51
C LYS A 164 12.43 -9.48 -10.79
N LEU A 165 12.17 -10.09 -9.63
CA LEU A 165 11.01 -9.75 -8.79
C LEU A 165 11.08 -8.29 -8.34
N THR A 166 12.21 -7.87 -7.79
CA THR A 166 12.45 -6.50 -7.35
C THR A 166 12.25 -5.50 -8.50
N ASP A 167 12.84 -5.78 -9.66
CA ASP A 167 12.73 -4.90 -10.84
C ASP A 167 11.26 -4.72 -11.28
N VAL A 168 10.47 -5.81 -11.27
CA VAL A 168 9.04 -5.77 -11.64
C VAL A 168 8.23 -4.94 -10.64
N PHE A 169 8.46 -5.13 -9.35
CA PHE A 169 7.75 -4.40 -8.30
C PHE A 169 8.17 -2.92 -8.25
N THR A 170 9.45 -2.62 -8.42
CA THR A 170 9.96 -1.24 -8.55
C THR A 170 9.34 -0.53 -9.77
N ALA A 171 9.25 -1.20 -10.92
CA ALA A 171 8.63 -0.62 -12.11
C ALA A 171 7.14 -0.34 -11.90
N ALA A 172 6.40 -1.27 -11.28
CA ALA A 172 5.00 -1.08 -10.97
C ALA A 172 4.79 0.05 -9.94
N SER A 173 5.61 0.12 -8.90
CA SER A 173 5.60 1.19 -7.90
C SER A 173 5.75 2.55 -8.56
N LYS A 174 6.79 2.76 -9.36
CA LYS A 174 7.02 4.00 -10.10
C LYS A 174 5.86 4.37 -11.02
N SER A 175 5.22 3.37 -11.66
CA SER A 175 4.09 3.63 -12.56
C SER A 175 2.81 4.07 -11.85
N LEU A 176 2.73 3.86 -10.54
CA LEU A 176 1.59 4.24 -9.71
C LEU A 176 1.67 5.67 -9.18
N ASP A 177 2.81 6.37 -9.37
CA ASP A 177 2.99 7.75 -8.90
C ASP A 177 2.50 7.93 -7.46
N ILE A 178 3.20 7.22 -6.54
CA ILE A 178 2.76 7.08 -5.15
C ILE A 178 3.12 8.34 -4.37
N ASP A 179 2.11 9.07 -3.92
CA ASP A 179 2.26 10.26 -3.09
C ASP A 179 1.71 9.99 -1.68
N VAL A 180 2.58 10.11 -0.68
CA VAL A 180 2.27 9.83 0.72
C VAL A 180 2.17 11.14 1.49
N ASN A 181 1.14 11.29 2.31
CA ASN A 181 1.03 12.41 3.23
C ASN A 181 2.28 12.47 4.13
N PRO A 182 3.03 13.60 4.12
CA PRO A 182 4.35 13.71 4.78
C PRO A 182 4.37 13.32 6.26
N ARG A 183 3.22 13.41 6.95
CA ARG A 183 3.13 12.99 8.37
C ARG A 183 3.35 11.50 8.59
N PHE A 184 3.23 10.68 7.55
CA PHE A 184 3.46 9.23 7.60
C PHE A 184 4.82 8.83 7.05
N GLY A 185 5.57 9.75 6.43
CA GLY A 185 6.86 9.53 5.78
C GLY A 185 6.80 9.75 4.28
N ALA A 186 7.74 9.20 3.55
CA ALA A 186 7.81 9.22 2.10
C ALA A 186 7.83 7.78 1.56
N TRP A 187 7.42 7.59 0.32
CA TRP A 187 7.51 6.29 -0.34
C TRP A 187 8.83 6.15 -1.08
N ASP A 188 9.50 5.02 -0.89
CA ASP A 188 10.70 4.64 -1.64
C ASP A 188 10.33 3.58 -2.68
N ASP A 189 10.30 3.98 -3.94
CA ASP A 189 10.01 3.07 -5.06
C ASP A 189 11.04 1.97 -5.23
N ALA A 190 12.31 2.23 -4.91
CA ALA A 190 13.37 1.25 -5.08
C ALA A 190 13.27 0.11 -4.06
N GLN A 191 12.84 0.45 -2.84
CA GLN A 191 12.60 -0.51 -1.77
C GLN A 191 11.16 -1.00 -1.71
N VAL A 192 10.24 -0.36 -2.46
CA VAL A 192 8.80 -0.62 -2.45
C VAL A 192 8.24 -0.57 -1.02
N GLN A 193 8.61 0.48 -0.28
CA GLN A 193 8.23 0.65 1.13
C GLN A 193 8.18 2.12 1.55
N LEU A 194 7.55 2.41 2.70
CA LEU A 194 7.63 3.71 3.34
C LEU A 194 9.01 3.93 3.96
N ASP A 195 9.64 5.05 3.58
CA ASP A 195 10.89 5.50 4.16
C ASP A 195 10.72 5.89 5.63
N GLY A 196 11.72 5.53 6.48
CA GLY A 196 11.73 5.90 7.91
C GLY A 196 11.61 4.74 8.91
N GLY A 197 12.21 3.57 8.65
CA GLY A 197 12.51 2.58 9.69
C GLY A 197 11.59 1.39 9.78
N TYR A 198 11.09 0.89 8.68
CA TYR A 198 10.58 -0.48 8.62
C TYR A 198 11.65 -1.35 7.95
N ASP A 199 12.37 -2.13 8.75
CA ASP A 199 13.26 -3.19 8.25
C ASP A 199 12.40 -4.17 7.47
N GLY A 200 12.51 -4.14 6.14
CA GLY A 200 11.71 -4.83 5.13
C GLY A 200 10.89 -5.99 5.66
N GLY A 201 9.58 -5.84 5.61
CA GLY A 201 8.67 -6.81 6.19
C GLY A 201 8.88 -8.23 5.66
N PRO A 202 8.51 -9.25 6.41
CA PRO A 202 8.80 -10.65 6.14
C PRO A 202 8.25 -11.17 4.80
N TRP A 203 7.37 -10.43 4.11
CA TRP A 203 6.81 -10.84 2.83
C TRP A 203 7.80 -10.94 1.67
N LEU A 204 8.89 -10.17 1.66
CA LEU A 204 9.97 -10.36 0.70
C LEU A 204 10.89 -11.53 1.07
N ARG A 205 10.83 -12.00 2.32
CA ARG A 205 11.61 -13.14 2.83
C ARG A 205 10.83 -14.46 2.84
N GLN A 206 9.51 -14.42 2.87
CA GLN A 206 8.67 -15.62 2.99
C GLN A 206 8.62 -16.49 1.72
N VAL A 207 8.97 -15.96 0.55
CA VAL A 207 9.13 -16.77 -0.67
C VAL A 207 10.41 -17.64 -0.63
N SER A 208 11.32 -17.40 0.33
CA SER A 208 12.66 -17.99 0.39
C SER A 208 12.98 -18.80 1.65
N GLN A 209 12.01 -19.08 2.53
CA GLN A 209 12.28 -19.93 3.69
C GLN A 209 11.66 -21.31 3.53
N ASP A 210 12.47 -22.23 3.00
CA ASP A 210 12.25 -23.67 3.11
C ASP A 210 12.28 -24.05 4.60
N PRO A 211 11.20 -24.64 5.17
CA PRO A 211 11.19 -25.09 6.57
C PRO A 211 12.21 -26.19 6.90
N GLY A 212 12.91 -26.72 5.89
CA GLY A 212 13.90 -27.80 6.02
C GLY A 212 15.31 -27.38 6.41
N ALA A 213 15.69 -26.10 6.30
CA ALA A 213 17.08 -25.67 6.51
C ALA A 213 17.51 -25.44 7.98
N ALA A 214 16.57 -25.50 8.93
CA ALA A 214 16.86 -25.25 10.35
C ALA A 214 17.35 -26.49 11.15
N GLN A 215 17.48 -27.66 10.53
CA GLN A 215 17.87 -28.91 11.25
C GLN A 215 19.22 -29.51 10.83
N ALA A 216 20.04 -28.83 10.07
CA ALA A 216 21.36 -29.34 9.65
C ALA A 216 22.53 -28.63 10.36
N GLY A 217 22.45 -28.43 11.68
CA GLY A 217 23.50 -27.80 12.47
C GLY A 217 23.44 -28.12 13.94
N ALA A 218 23.49 -29.40 14.32
CA ALA A 218 23.77 -29.86 15.69
C ALA A 218 24.78 -31.01 15.68
#